data_eee93a1911761cf07b85536d0f8c2607
#
_entry.id   eee93a1911761cf07b85536d0f8c2607
#
_cell.length_a   1.000
_cell.length_b   1.000
_cell.length_c   1.000
_cell.angle_alpha   90.00
_cell.angle_beta   90.00
_cell.angle_gamma   90.00
#
_symmetry.space_group_name_H-M   'P 1'
#
loop_
_entity.id
_entity.type
_entity.pdbx_description
1 polymer ?
#
loop_
_entity_poly.entity_id
_entity_poly.type
_entity_poly.pdbx_seq_one_letter_code
_entity_poly.pdbx_strand_id
1 'polypeptide(L)'
;MAYINQYYLFVDDDGESVNRDVSISDHPVEDGMVITDNVKRDPLELRITGKLVGAEAESVRAALVAWMEHGSYVKYVGGEILSSAAILSFHTSRSGKLDGGMSFEMTLREIRVAKSAYQNAATGKTVKSGTQQVIRNNREVYHTVKNGDTLYSLSLMYYGSDAGYTKLYAANQERIE
;
A
#
# COMPACT_ATOMS: atom_id res chain seq x y z
N MET A 1 8.34 -14.10 -21.36
CA MET A 1 7.57 -12.90 -21.77
C MET A 1 7.25 -12.12 -20.51
N ALA A 2 7.61 -10.85 -20.46
CA ALA A 2 7.38 -10.02 -19.29
C ALA A 2 6.73 -8.68 -19.65
N TYR A 3 5.98 -8.11 -18.71
CA TYR A 3 5.33 -6.81 -18.84
C TYR A 3 5.64 -5.94 -17.63
N ILE A 4 5.88 -4.67 -17.88
CA ILE A 4 5.92 -3.65 -16.86
C ILE A 4 4.83 -2.61 -17.16
N ASN A 5 3.82 -2.54 -16.28
CA ASN A 5 2.57 -1.82 -16.54
C ASN A 5 1.98 -2.23 -17.90
N GLN A 6 2.07 -1.36 -18.91
CA GLN A 6 1.56 -1.53 -20.27
C GLN A 6 2.63 -1.92 -21.28
N TYR A 7 3.91 -1.88 -20.92
CA TYR A 7 5.01 -2.12 -21.84
C TYR A 7 5.49 -3.56 -21.80
N TYR A 8 5.74 -4.10 -22.96
CA TYR A 8 6.34 -5.43 -23.14
C TYR A 8 7.86 -5.32 -23.03
N LEU A 9 8.46 -6.26 -22.30
CA LEU A 9 9.91 -6.37 -22.14
C LEU A 9 10.38 -7.71 -22.70
N PHE A 10 11.40 -7.67 -23.54
CA PHE A 10 12.11 -8.89 -23.95
C PHE A 10 13.16 -9.22 -22.90
N VAL A 11 12.78 -10.07 -21.96
CA VAL A 11 13.67 -10.58 -20.92
C VAL A 11 14.47 -11.74 -21.47
N ASP A 12 15.76 -11.80 -21.18
CA ASP A 12 16.62 -12.92 -21.58
C ASP A 12 16.17 -14.21 -20.84
N ASP A 13 16.51 -15.39 -21.36
CA ASP A 13 16.03 -16.68 -20.83
C ASP A 13 16.40 -16.89 -19.34
N ASP A 14 17.60 -16.44 -18.94
CA ASP A 14 18.05 -16.41 -17.54
C ASP A 14 18.05 -14.98 -16.97
N GLY A 15 17.23 -14.11 -17.54
CA GLY A 15 17.23 -12.68 -17.26
C GLY A 15 16.51 -12.25 -16.00
N GLU A 16 15.86 -13.16 -15.27
CA GLU A 16 15.19 -12.84 -14.01
C GLU A 16 15.92 -13.50 -12.82
N SER A 17 16.33 -12.69 -11.87
CA SER A 17 16.94 -13.16 -10.61
C SER A 17 16.21 -12.56 -9.42
N VAL A 18 15.69 -13.43 -8.57
CA VAL A 18 14.90 -13.07 -7.39
C VAL A 18 15.74 -13.22 -6.13
N ASN A 19 15.84 -12.15 -5.34
CA ASN A 19 16.44 -12.16 -4.02
C ASN A 19 15.37 -12.05 -2.93
N ARG A 20 15.38 -13.00 -1.98
CA ARG A 20 14.47 -13.04 -0.85
C ARG A 20 15.28 -13.24 0.42
N ASP A 21 15.39 -12.19 1.20
CA ASP A 21 16.16 -12.19 2.44
C ASP A 21 15.26 -12.12 3.67
N VAL A 22 15.79 -12.61 4.77
CA VAL A 22 15.16 -12.56 6.08
C VAL A 22 16.18 -12.02 7.07
N SER A 23 15.83 -10.93 7.73
CA SER A 23 16.63 -10.37 8.82
C SER A 23 16.19 -11.00 10.14
N ILE A 24 17.15 -11.49 10.90
CA ILE A 24 16.96 -12.12 12.21
C ILE A 24 17.61 -11.22 13.26
N SER A 25 16.87 -10.89 14.31
CA SER A 25 17.41 -10.17 15.47
C SER A 25 17.66 -11.14 16.60
N ASP A 26 18.92 -11.24 17.01
CA ASP A 26 19.36 -12.08 18.11
C ASP A 26 19.76 -11.21 19.31
N HIS A 27 19.30 -11.60 20.50
CA HIS A 27 19.74 -10.99 21.75
C HIS A 27 20.68 -11.94 22.50
N PRO A 28 21.93 -11.51 22.79
CA PRO A 28 22.82 -12.30 23.64
C PRO A 28 22.28 -12.30 25.07
N VAL A 29 22.15 -13.46 25.67
CA VAL A 29 21.88 -13.66 27.11
C VAL A 29 23.15 -14.02 27.84
N GLU A 30 23.29 -13.55 29.10
CA GLU A 30 24.52 -13.71 29.89
C GLU A 30 24.88 -15.20 30.16
N ASP A 31 23.88 -16.08 30.16
CA ASP A 31 24.05 -17.51 30.41
C ASP A 31 23.16 -18.32 29.47
N GLY A 32 23.71 -18.86 28.38
CA GLY A 32 22.99 -19.80 27.53
C GLY A 32 23.08 -19.54 26.04
N MET A 33 22.18 -20.19 25.28
CA MET A 33 22.08 -20.02 23.84
C MET A 33 21.41 -18.70 23.50
N VAL A 34 21.90 -18.05 22.43
CA VAL A 34 21.29 -16.82 21.88
C VAL A 34 19.81 -17.02 21.61
N ILE A 35 18.97 -16.10 22.08
CA ILE A 35 17.53 -16.15 21.85
C ILE A 35 17.20 -15.28 20.63
N THR A 36 16.55 -15.90 19.66
CA THR A 36 16.04 -15.21 18.46
C THR A 36 14.67 -14.60 18.78
N ASP A 37 14.59 -13.26 18.78
CA ASP A 37 13.38 -12.54 19.16
C ASP A 37 12.47 -12.23 17.97
N ASN A 38 13.04 -11.92 16.81
CA ASN A 38 12.26 -11.45 15.69
C ASN A 38 12.82 -11.93 14.35
N VAL A 39 11.93 -12.43 13.51
CA VAL A 39 12.22 -12.82 12.14
C VAL A 39 11.45 -11.87 11.21
N LYS A 40 12.16 -10.96 10.54
CA LYS A 40 11.59 -9.97 9.64
C LYS A 40 11.94 -10.35 8.20
N ARG A 41 10.91 -10.43 7.34
CA ARG A 41 11.12 -10.61 5.91
C ARG A 41 11.47 -9.26 5.28
N ASP A 42 12.58 -9.23 4.57
CA ASP A 42 12.97 -8.09 3.78
C ASP A 42 12.12 -8.02 2.50
N PRO A 43 11.94 -6.83 1.91
CA PRO A 43 11.23 -6.70 0.64
C PRO A 43 11.93 -7.49 -0.46
N LEU A 44 11.15 -8.17 -1.30
CA LEU A 44 11.67 -8.90 -2.44
C LEU A 44 12.37 -7.95 -3.42
N GLU A 45 13.56 -8.33 -3.88
CA GLU A 45 14.28 -7.66 -4.95
C GLU A 45 14.34 -8.57 -6.18
N LEU A 46 13.96 -8.01 -7.33
CA LEU A 46 13.96 -8.67 -8.62
C LEU A 46 14.89 -7.93 -9.57
N ARG A 47 15.94 -8.60 -10.01
CA ARG A 47 16.84 -8.11 -11.05
C ARG A 47 16.41 -8.70 -12.39
N ILE A 48 16.29 -7.84 -13.40
CA ILE A 48 15.82 -8.18 -14.72
C ILE A 48 16.83 -7.72 -15.74
N THR A 49 17.24 -8.62 -16.61
CA THR A 49 18.08 -8.31 -17.77
C THR A 49 17.36 -8.67 -19.05
N GLY A 50 17.54 -7.84 -20.07
CA GLY A 50 16.85 -8.06 -21.33
C GLY A 50 17.18 -7.03 -22.40
N LYS A 51 16.31 -6.95 -23.37
CA LYS A 51 16.50 -6.08 -24.55
C LYS A 51 15.24 -5.25 -24.79
N LEU A 52 15.46 -3.98 -25.10
CA LEU A 52 14.45 -3.10 -25.66
C LEU A 52 14.71 -3.05 -27.17
N VAL A 53 13.76 -3.50 -27.97
CA VAL A 53 13.90 -3.62 -29.43
C VAL A 53 12.71 -2.98 -30.13
N GLY A 54 12.95 -2.50 -31.34
CA GLY A 54 11.91 -1.90 -32.17
C GLY A 54 11.81 -0.37 -32.03
N ALA A 55 10.88 0.21 -32.79
CA ALA A 55 10.70 1.65 -32.87
C ALA A 55 10.31 2.32 -31.54
N GLU A 56 9.72 1.56 -30.62
CA GLU A 56 9.27 2.05 -29.31
C GLU A 56 10.33 1.92 -28.20
N ALA A 57 11.51 1.33 -28.49
CA ALA A 57 12.53 1.07 -27.49
C ALA A 57 12.94 2.34 -26.70
N GLU A 58 13.05 3.46 -27.40
CA GLU A 58 13.42 4.74 -26.77
C GLU A 58 12.29 5.33 -25.94
N SER A 59 11.03 5.21 -26.36
CA SER A 59 9.88 5.67 -25.60
C SER A 59 9.67 4.84 -24.31
N VAL A 60 9.88 3.52 -24.40
CA VAL A 60 9.85 2.63 -23.24
C VAL A 60 10.97 2.98 -22.26
N ARG A 61 12.19 3.20 -22.76
CA ARG A 61 13.32 3.64 -21.94
C ARG A 61 13.00 4.94 -21.19
N ALA A 62 12.48 5.93 -21.92
CA ALA A 62 12.13 7.23 -21.34
C ALA A 62 11.03 7.08 -20.26
N ALA A 63 10.02 6.24 -20.48
CA ALA A 63 8.99 5.97 -19.50
C ALA A 63 9.54 5.30 -18.23
N LEU A 64 10.44 4.31 -18.38
CA LEU A 64 11.07 3.62 -17.24
C LEU A 64 11.93 4.59 -16.42
N VAL A 65 12.70 5.44 -17.06
CA VAL A 65 13.50 6.48 -16.39
C VAL A 65 12.59 7.46 -15.64
N ALA A 66 11.53 7.95 -16.28
CA ALA A 66 10.58 8.87 -15.66
C ALA A 66 9.90 8.25 -14.43
N TRP A 67 9.49 6.97 -14.49
CA TRP A 67 8.92 6.28 -13.33
C TRP A 67 9.92 6.12 -12.18
N MET A 68 11.19 5.82 -12.50
CA MET A 68 12.26 5.73 -11.52
C MET A 68 12.50 7.08 -10.84
N GLU A 69 12.65 8.16 -11.61
CA GLU A 69 12.92 9.51 -11.10
C GLU A 69 11.77 10.09 -10.28
N HIS A 70 10.53 9.78 -10.67
CA HIS A 70 9.33 10.22 -9.94
C HIS A 70 8.99 9.31 -8.76
N GLY A 71 9.71 8.20 -8.56
CA GLY A 71 9.39 7.23 -7.50
C GLY A 71 8.02 6.56 -7.69
N SER A 72 7.56 6.46 -8.94
CA SER A 72 6.26 5.86 -9.25
C SER A 72 6.29 4.35 -9.06
N TYR A 73 5.18 3.80 -8.54
CA TYR A 73 5.05 2.35 -8.41
C TYR A 73 4.69 1.75 -9.76
N VAL A 74 5.32 0.63 -10.05
CA VAL A 74 5.09 -0.15 -11.26
C VAL A 74 4.59 -1.54 -10.92
N LYS A 75 3.81 -2.12 -11.82
CA LYS A 75 3.39 -3.51 -11.77
C LYS A 75 4.27 -4.30 -12.73
N TYR A 76 4.87 -5.37 -12.25
CA TYR A 76 5.63 -6.29 -13.08
C TYR A 76 4.94 -7.65 -13.16
N VAL A 77 4.91 -8.23 -14.34
CA VAL A 77 4.35 -9.56 -14.62
C VAL A 77 5.32 -10.29 -15.56
N GLY A 78 6.04 -11.25 -15.04
CA GLY A 78 7.00 -12.11 -15.75
C GLY A 78 7.04 -13.49 -15.11
N GLY A 79 8.20 -14.02 -14.87
CA GLY A 79 8.39 -15.22 -14.06
C GLY A 79 7.95 -15.01 -12.60
N GLU A 80 8.12 -13.80 -12.10
CA GLU A 80 7.54 -13.33 -10.83
C GLU A 80 6.46 -12.27 -11.12
N ILE A 81 5.52 -12.12 -10.16
CA ILE A 81 4.47 -11.11 -10.24
C ILE A 81 4.62 -10.14 -9.07
N LEU A 82 4.96 -8.89 -9.38
CA LEU A 82 5.01 -7.79 -8.42
C LEU A 82 3.85 -6.83 -8.66
N SER A 83 2.88 -6.83 -7.77
CA SER A 83 1.69 -5.94 -7.89
C SER A 83 2.04 -4.47 -7.68
N SER A 84 3.07 -4.20 -6.87
CA SER A 84 3.56 -2.86 -6.58
C SER A 84 5.05 -2.94 -6.31
N ALA A 85 5.86 -2.35 -7.16
CA ALA A 85 7.30 -2.30 -7.05
C ALA A 85 7.81 -0.90 -7.39
N ALA A 86 8.98 -0.55 -6.85
CA ALA A 86 9.74 0.63 -7.26
C ALA A 86 10.95 0.19 -8.07
N ILE A 87 11.32 1.00 -9.04
CA ILE A 87 12.55 0.81 -9.81
C ILE A 87 13.70 1.41 -9.00
N LEU A 88 14.62 0.55 -8.52
CA LEU A 88 15.80 0.99 -7.77
C LEU A 88 16.93 1.44 -8.68
N SER A 89 17.14 0.69 -9.75
CA SER A 89 18.18 0.99 -10.74
C SER A 89 17.73 0.60 -12.13
N PHE A 90 18.18 1.35 -13.11
CA PHE A 90 17.93 1.08 -14.52
C PHE A 90 19.14 1.47 -15.34
N HIS A 91 19.79 0.49 -15.94
CA HIS A 91 20.96 0.66 -16.77
C HIS A 91 20.67 0.22 -18.20
N THR A 92 21.12 0.99 -19.15
CA THR A 92 20.98 0.63 -20.57
C THR A 92 22.33 0.67 -21.26
N SER A 93 22.57 -0.29 -22.16
CA SER A 93 23.76 -0.36 -22.98
C SER A 93 23.36 -0.51 -24.44
N ARG A 94 23.94 0.30 -25.31
CA ARG A 94 23.76 0.19 -26.76
C ARG A 94 24.93 -0.58 -27.36
N SER A 95 24.60 -1.62 -28.08
CA SER A 95 25.59 -2.41 -28.83
C SER A 95 25.27 -2.31 -30.32
N GLY A 96 26.27 -2.12 -31.16
CA GLY A 96 26.11 -2.10 -32.60
C GLY A 96 25.62 -3.41 -33.23
N LYS A 97 25.43 -4.46 -32.41
CA LYS A 97 24.85 -5.74 -32.82
C LYS A 97 23.32 -5.76 -32.77
N LEU A 98 22.68 -4.78 -32.12
CA LEU A 98 21.24 -4.65 -32.03
C LEU A 98 20.83 -3.44 -32.87
N ASP A 99 20.30 -3.70 -34.07
CA ASP A 99 19.82 -2.65 -34.96
C ASP A 99 18.62 -1.93 -34.34
N GLY A 100 18.84 -0.66 -33.91
CA GLY A 100 17.83 0.16 -33.25
C GLY A 100 17.41 -0.26 -31.84
N GLY A 101 18.08 -1.24 -31.23
CA GLY A 101 17.78 -1.75 -29.89
C GLY A 101 18.85 -1.40 -28.84
N MET A 102 18.53 -1.71 -27.58
CA MET A 102 19.44 -1.60 -26.45
C MET A 102 19.24 -2.74 -25.47
N SER A 103 20.32 -3.17 -24.82
CA SER A 103 20.21 -4.06 -23.67
C SER A 103 19.89 -3.25 -22.43
N PHE A 104 19.12 -3.81 -21.52
CA PHE A 104 18.84 -3.16 -20.25
C PHE A 104 19.07 -4.13 -19.08
N GLU A 105 19.37 -3.53 -17.95
CA GLU A 105 19.41 -4.16 -16.64
C GLU A 105 18.63 -3.28 -15.68
N MET A 106 17.68 -3.87 -14.95
CA MET A 106 16.79 -3.17 -14.03
C MET A 106 16.65 -3.96 -12.73
N THR A 107 16.65 -3.24 -11.62
CA THR A 107 16.34 -3.82 -10.31
C THR A 107 15.02 -3.24 -9.79
N LEU A 108 14.08 -4.12 -9.53
CA LEU A 108 12.79 -3.80 -8.90
C LEU A 108 12.78 -4.23 -7.45
N ARG A 109 12.16 -3.46 -6.59
CA ARG A 109 11.94 -3.81 -5.19
C ARG A 109 10.45 -3.77 -4.88
N GLU A 110 9.96 -4.85 -4.26
CA GLU A 110 8.58 -4.92 -3.79
C GLU A 110 8.29 -3.81 -2.79
N ILE A 111 7.20 -3.07 -3.02
CA ILE A 111 6.70 -2.06 -2.10
C ILE A 111 5.41 -2.57 -1.49
N ARG A 112 5.41 -2.71 -0.16
CA ARG A 112 4.20 -3.01 0.61
C ARG A 112 3.53 -1.70 0.99
N VAL A 113 2.51 -1.33 0.22
CA VAL A 113 1.68 -0.19 0.59
C VAL A 113 0.83 -0.60 1.79
N ALA A 114 1.06 0.05 2.93
CA ALA A 114 0.19 -0.12 4.09
C ALA A 114 -1.22 0.34 3.69
N LYS A 115 -2.13 -0.60 3.55
CA LYS A 115 -3.55 -0.24 3.42
C LYS A 115 -3.97 0.34 4.76
N SER A 116 -4.35 1.62 4.77
CA SER A 116 -4.95 2.24 5.94
C SER A 116 -6.12 1.36 6.38
N ALA A 117 -6.16 0.98 7.66
CA ALA A 117 -7.28 0.26 8.25
C ALA A 117 -8.56 1.11 8.31
N TYR A 118 -8.49 2.37 7.90
CA TYR A 118 -9.64 3.24 7.71
C TYR A 118 -10.37 2.88 6.40
N GLN A 119 -11.18 1.85 6.45
CA GLN A 119 -12.25 1.71 5.47
C GLN A 119 -13.36 2.68 5.86
N ASN A 120 -13.77 3.48 4.89
CA ASN A 120 -14.88 4.41 5.01
C ASN A 120 -16.08 3.75 5.70
N ALA A 121 -16.61 4.41 6.73
CA ALA A 121 -17.79 4.00 7.50
C ALA A 121 -19.10 3.90 6.68
N ALA A 122 -19.02 3.90 5.35
CA ALA A 122 -20.16 3.78 4.45
C ALA A 122 -20.61 2.34 4.18
N THR A 123 -19.84 1.33 4.58
CA THR A 123 -20.25 -0.08 4.45
C THR A 123 -20.05 -0.78 5.79
N GLY A 124 -21.13 -0.90 6.55
CA GLY A 124 -21.18 -1.43 7.91
C GLY A 124 -20.70 -2.88 8.10
N LYS A 125 -19.40 -3.12 7.92
CA LYS A 125 -18.72 -4.34 8.36
C LYS A 125 -17.65 -3.99 9.37
N THR A 126 -17.97 -4.20 10.62
CA THR A 126 -17.08 -4.12 11.78
C THR A 126 -16.01 -5.20 11.67
N VAL A 127 -14.76 -4.83 11.48
CA VAL A 127 -13.63 -5.73 11.72
C VAL A 127 -13.07 -5.42 13.10
N LYS A 128 -13.27 -6.35 14.03
CA LYS A 128 -12.69 -6.30 15.37
C LYS A 128 -11.18 -6.57 15.26
N SER A 129 -10.34 -5.57 15.37
CA SER A 129 -8.96 -5.72 15.82
C SER A 129 -8.33 -4.36 16.12
N GLY A 130 -7.80 -4.23 17.33
CA GLY A 130 -6.96 -3.12 17.77
C GLY A 130 -7.74 -1.96 18.42
N THR A 131 -7.19 -1.48 19.51
CA THR A 131 -7.67 -0.32 20.27
C THR A 131 -7.79 0.89 19.35
N GLN A 132 -9.01 1.21 18.92
CA GLN A 132 -9.29 2.44 18.19
C GLN A 132 -9.12 3.62 19.12
N GLN A 133 -8.14 4.46 18.85
CA GLN A 133 -8.24 5.85 19.30
C GLN A 133 -9.37 6.50 18.50
N VAL A 134 -10.51 6.65 19.13
CA VAL A 134 -11.63 7.43 18.59
C VAL A 134 -11.15 8.88 18.53
N ILE A 135 -10.79 9.35 17.32
CA ILE A 135 -10.70 10.78 17.07
C ILE A 135 -12.14 11.28 17.18
N ARG A 136 -12.48 11.80 18.37
CA ARG A 136 -13.73 12.52 18.56
C ARG A 136 -13.62 13.79 17.73
N ASN A 137 -14.23 13.78 16.54
CA ASN A 137 -14.58 15.00 15.86
C ASN A 137 -15.59 15.71 16.77
N ASN A 138 -15.11 16.67 17.53
CA ASN A 138 -15.91 17.52 18.40
C ASN A 138 -16.69 18.54 17.53
N ARG A 139 -17.47 18.04 16.55
CA ARG A 139 -18.43 18.86 15.83
C ARG A 139 -19.72 18.80 16.63
N GLU A 140 -20.03 19.89 17.27
CA GLU A 140 -21.37 20.09 17.83
C GLU A 140 -22.38 20.08 16.71
N VAL A 141 -23.35 19.16 16.79
CA VAL A 141 -24.45 19.06 15.81
C VAL A 141 -25.70 19.59 16.48
N TYR A 142 -26.27 20.65 15.91
CA TYR A 142 -27.49 21.25 16.38
C TYR A 142 -28.68 20.69 15.60
N HIS A 143 -29.70 20.21 16.35
CA HIS A 143 -30.96 19.76 15.79
C HIS A 143 -32.08 20.71 16.18
N THR A 144 -32.89 21.16 15.22
CA THR A 144 -34.10 21.96 15.48
C THR A 144 -35.25 21.00 15.77
N VAL A 145 -35.72 21.02 17.04
CA VAL A 145 -36.77 20.10 17.50
C VAL A 145 -38.09 20.41 16.77
N LYS A 146 -38.73 19.35 16.31
CA LYS A 146 -40.04 19.39 15.63
C LYS A 146 -41.09 18.68 16.47
N ASN A 147 -42.35 18.99 16.24
CA ASN A 147 -43.44 18.31 16.91
C ASN A 147 -43.40 16.79 16.58
N GLY A 148 -43.32 15.96 17.63
CA GLY A 148 -43.17 14.50 17.52
C GLY A 148 -41.73 13.98 17.72
N ASP A 149 -40.73 14.86 17.84
CA ASP A 149 -39.39 14.43 18.19
C ASP A 149 -39.31 13.98 19.65
N THR A 150 -38.61 12.91 19.86
CA THR A 150 -38.28 12.39 21.19
C THR A 150 -36.77 12.17 21.31
N LEU A 151 -36.22 12.23 22.53
CA LEU A 151 -34.79 11.93 22.74
C LEU A 151 -34.41 10.54 22.25
N TYR A 152 -35.35 9.59 22.28
CA TYR A 152 -35.14 8.25 21.73
C TYR A 152 -35.04 8.24 20.22
N SER A 153 -35.97 8.93 19.53
CA SER A 153 -35.92 9.02 18.05
C SER A 153 -34.67 9.76 17.57
N LEU A 154 -34.29 10.82 18.27
CA LEU A 154 -33.05 11.55 17.97
C LEU A 154 -31.80 10.74 18.27
N SER A 155 -31.81 9.95 19.35
CA SER A 155 -30.72 9.04 19.66
C SER A 155 -30.53 8.00 18.57
N LEU A 156 -31.62 7.41 18.07
CA LEU A 156 -31.57 6.46 16.97
C LEU A 156 -31.03 7.09 15.69
N MET A 157 -31.44 8.33 15.41
CA MET A 157 -31.03 9.07 14.20
C MET A 157 -29.54 9.44 14.21
N TYR A 158 -29.02 9.94 15.34
CA TYR A 158 -27.66 10.47 15.43
C TYR A 158 -26.61 9.48 15.95
N TYR A 159 -27.00 8.52 16.78
CA TYR A 159 -26.11 7.52 17.37
C TYR A 159 -26.35 6.10 16.86
N GLY A 160 -27.42 5.89 16.08
CA GLY A 160 -27.77 4.56 15.56
C GLY A 160 -28.26 3.57 16.63
N SER A 161 -28.52 4.05 17.85
CA SER A 161 -28.94 3.28 19.00
C SER A 161 -29.77 4.14 19.95
N ASP A 162 -30.77 3.56 20.57
CA ASP A 162 -31.60 4.18 21.61
C ASP A 162 -30.80 4.48 22.90
N ALA A 163 -29.76 3.68 23.20
CA ALA A 163 -28.90 3.86 24.39
C ALA A 163 -28.20 5.23 24.46
N GLY A 164 -28.15 6.00 23.34
CA GLY A 164 -27.57 7.35 23.29
C GLY A 164 -28.44 8.43 23.93
N TYR A 165 -29.73 8.16 24.25
CA TYR A 165 -30.66 9.18 24.79
C TYR A 165 -30.15 9.79 26.10
N THR A 166 -29.50 9.01 26.95
CA THR A 166 -28.92 9.49 28.22
C THR A 166 -27.82 10.53 27.99
N LYS A 167 -27.04 10.39 26.95
CA LYS A 167 -26.01 11.36 26.56
C LYS A 167 -26.62 12.62 26.00
N LEU A 168 -27.68 12.49 25.17
CA LEU A 168 -28.42 13.64 24.65
C LEU A 168 -29.07 14.41 25.79
N TYR A 169 -29.70 13.73 26.74
CA TYR A 169 -30.31 14.33 27.92
C TYR A 169 -29.26 15.10 28.74
N ALA A 170 -28.17 14.43 29.12
CA ALA A 170 -27.10 15.03 29.91
C ALA A 170 -26.49 16.28 29.25
N ALA A 171 -26.37 16.29 27.92
CA ALA A 171 -25.81 17.41 27.16
C ALA A 171 -26.78 18.60 27.00
N ASN A 172 -28.08 18.40 27.25
CA ASN A 172 -29.14 19.39 27.02
C ASN A 172 -30.03 19.65 28.23
N GLN A 173 -29.62 19.25 29.45
CA GLN A 173 -30.40 19.38 30.67
C GLN A 173 -30.91 20.79 30.92
N GLU A 174 -30.13 21.82 30.55
CA GLU A 174 -30.50 23.22 30.74
C GLU A 174 -31.56 23.75 29.74
N ARG A 175 -31.87 22.97 28.70
CA ARG A 175 -32.77 23.33 27.60
C ARG A 175 -34.02 22.47 27.51
N ILE A 176 -34.05 21.40 28.26
CA ILE A 176 -35.18 20.45 28.33
C ILE A 176 -35.91 20.73 29.63
N GLU A 177 -37.07 21.42 29.56
CA GLU A 177 -38.00 21.60 30.65
C GLU A 177 -39.01 20.45 30.70
#